data_60c267c2fd0c5e14f4f56f9abb4cc222
#
_entry.id   60c267c2fd0c5e14f4f56f9abb4cc222
#
_cell.length_a   1.000
_cell.length_b   1.000
_cell.length_c   1.000
_cell.angle_alpha   90.00
_cell.angle_beta   90.00
_cell.angle_gamma   90.00
#
_symmetry.space_group_name_H-M   'P 1'
#
loop_
_entity.id
_entity.type
_entity.pdbx_description
1 polymer ?
#
loop_
_entity_poly.entity_id
_entity_poly.type
_entity_poly.pdbx_seq_one_letter_code
_entity_poly.pdbx_strand_id
1 'polypeptide(L)'
;MTEIPLTPVGCLDAMTKRIEAMKKAVQMIRDPLAKFYDALDSQQKDRFAAIGASRRAAASQANSTNELNGLCGRQTENFATPPVRRIEETVKPTEQQKSAFDELKKVSATAAKDLEASCPAETAKTVTERLDMVAKRLDALANALVMVKPALSGFYNSLSDEQKARFNVIGGGAPKTQTHT
;
A
#
# COMPACT_ATOMS: atom_id res chain seq x y z
N MET A 1 -17.61 15.88 -0.26
CA MET A 1 -16.57 15.07 0.41
C MET A 1 -17.19 13.72 0.71
N THR A 2 -16.75 12.66 0.06
CA THR A 2 -17.24 11.30 0.33
C THR A 2 -16.60 10.84 1.64
N GLU A 3 -17.41 10.64 2.67
CA GLU A 3 -16.96 10.01 3.92
C GLU A 3 -16.38 8.64 3.60
N ILE A 4 -15.14 8.41 4.03
CA ILE A 4 -14.50 7.10 3.91
C ILE A 4 -15.11 6.23 5.02
N PRO A 5 -15.77 5.11 4.69
CA PRO A 5 -16.29 4.22 5.70
C PRO A 5 -15.16 3.76 6.62
N LEU A 6 -15.30 3.94 7.93
CA LEU A 6 -14.31 3.55 8.94
C LEU A 6 -14.18 2.02 9.12
N THR A 7 -14.70 1.24 8.19
CA THR A 7 -14.58 -0.22 8.19
C THR A 7 -13.33 -0.67 7.44
N PRO A 8 -12.71 -1.80 7.81
CA PRO A 8 -11.55 -2.34 7.08
C PRO A 8 -11.82 -2.55 5.58
N VAL A 9 -13.02 -2.99 5.22
CA VAL A 9 -13.44 -3.16 3.81
C VAL A 9 -13.54 -1.81 3.11
N GLY A 10 -14.14 -0.80 3.76
CA GLY A 10 -14.24 0.54 3.21
C GLY A 10 -12.88 1.22 3.04
N CYS A 11 -11.94 0.96 3.96
CA CYS A 11 -10.56 1.42 3.81
C CYS A 11 -9.88 0.78 2.58
N LEU A 12 -10.08 -0.52 2.34
CA LEU A 12 -9.57 -1.18 1.13
C LEU A 12 -10.17 -0.58 -0.15
N ASP A 13 -11.46 -0.26 -0.16
CA ASP A 13 -12.10 0.37 -1.31
C ASP A 13 -11.52 1.76 -1.59
N ALA A 14 -11.28 2.55 -0.56
CA ALA A 14 -10.62 3.84 -0.70
C ALA A 14 -9.18 3.70 -1.22
N MET A 15 -8.43 2.71 -0.72
CA MET A 15 -7.08 2.41 -1.21
C MET A 15 -7.09 1.98 -2.67
N THR A 16 -8.02 1.12 -3.08
CA THR A 16 -8.17 0.68 -4.47
C THR A 16 -8.39 1.87 -5.40
N LYS A 17 -9.34 2.75 -5.07
CA LYS A 17 -9.60 3.97 -5.86
C LYS A 17 -8.37 4.88 -5.96
N ARG A 18 -7.63 5.02 -4.86
CA ARG A 18 -6.40 5.83 -4.84
C ARG A 18 -5.33 5.23 -5.75
N ILE A 19 -5.11 3.92 -5.68
CA ILE A 19 -4.12 3.22 -6.54
C ILE A 19 -4.52 3.31 -8.01
N GLU A 20 -5.79 3.14 -8.35
CA GLU A 20 -6.28 3.31 -9.72
C GLU A 20 -6.05 4.74 -10.25
N ALA A 21 -6.30 5.75 -9.42
CA ALA A 21 -6.02 7.14 -9.78
C ALA A 21 -4.52 7.38 -10.01
N MET A 22 -3.66 6.81 -9.15
CA MET A 22 -2.21 6.89 -9.30
C MET A 22 -1.73 6.16 -10.56
N LYS A 23 -2.28 4.99 -10.90
CA LYS A 23 -1.98 4.27 -12.15
C LYS A 23 -2.32 5.11 -13.38
N LYS A 24 -3.51 5.72 -13.38
CA LYS A 24 -3.90 6.63 -14.48
C LYS A 24 -2.94 7.82 -14.61
N ALA A 25 -2.57 8.45 -13.49
CA ALA A 25 -1.61 9.55 -13.50
C ALA A 25 -0.25 9.12 -14.08
N VAL A 26 0.28 7.96 -13.67
CA VAL A 26 1.53 7.41 -14.22
C VAL A 26 1.42 7.17 -15.72
N GLN A 27 0.31 6.58 -16.19
CA GLN A 27 0.08 6.34 -17.62
C GLN A 27 0.03 7.65 -18.41
N MET A 28 -0.63 8.68 -17.88
CA MET A 28 -0.74 9.99 -18.57
C MET A 28 0.59 10.72 -18.70
N ILE A 29 1.48 10.61 -17.72
CA ILE A 29 2.75 11.33 -17.72
C ILE A 29 3.89 10.56 -18.39
N ARG A 30 3.75 9.24 -18.61
CA ARG A 30 4.81 8.36 -19.09
C ARG A 30 5.36 8.80 -20.45
N ASP A 31 4.51 8.93 -21.45
CA ASP A 31 4.92 9.28 -22.81
C ASP A 31 5.40 10.73 -22.94
N PRO A 32 4.74 11.76 -22.38
CA PRO A 32 5.28 13.11 -22.35
C PRO A 32 6.64 13.21 -21.65
N LEU A 33 6.80 12.48 -20.53
CA LEU A 33 8.06 12.47 -19.79
C LEU A 33 9.19 11.79 -20.58
N ALA A 34 8.92 10.69 -21.26
CA ALA A 34 9.87 10.01 -22.11
C ALA A 34 10.34 10.92 -23.26
N LYS A 35 9.42 11.53 -23.99
CA LYS A 35 9.73 12.48 -25.07
C LYS A 35 10.56 13.67 -24.56
N PHE A 36 10.18 14.22 -23.41
CA PHE A 36 10.94 15.31 -22.80
C PHE A 36 12.36 14.86 -22.43
N TYR A 37 12.51 13.72 -21.79
CA TYR A 37 13.81 13.21 -21.35
C TYR A 37 14.72 12.86 -22.53
N ASP A 38 14.16 12.32 -23.63
CA ASP A 38 14.91 12.00 -24.84
C ASP A 38 15.41 13.24 -25.56
N ALA A 39 14.69 14.36 -25.47
CA ALA A 39 15.10 15.64 -26.06
C ALA A 39 16.22 16.34 -25.26
N LEU A 40 16.55 15.91 -24.06
CA LEU A 40 17.62 16.49 -23.25
C LEU A 40 18.99 15.99 -23.71
N ASP A 41 19.99 16.89 -23.72
CA ASP A 41 21.39 16.51 -23.81
C ASP A 41 21.93 15.85 -22.52
N SER A 42 23.15 15.32 -22.56
CA SER A 42 23.76 14.62 -21.44
C SER A 42 23.85 15.50 -20.18
N GLN A 43 24.25 16.77 -20.32
CA GLN A 43 24.38 17.69 -19.19
C GLN A 43 23.03 18.05 -18.57
N GLN A 44 22.00 18.21 -19.40
CA GLN A 44 20.64 18.45 -18.96
C GLN A 44 20.07 17.23 -18.22
N LYS A 45 20.35 16.01 -18.70
CA LYS A 45 19.96 14.76 -18.03
C LYS A 45 20.58 14.64 -16.64
N ASP A 46 21.86 14.98 -16.51
CA ASP A 46 22.55 14.97 -15.21
C ASP A 46 21.95 15.99 -14.24
N ARG A 47 21.66 17.21 -14.70
CA ARG A 47 20.99 18.24 -13.89
C ARG A 47 19.59 17.79 -13.47
N PHE A 48 18.84 17.18 -14.36
CA PHE A 48 17.51 16.66 -14.08
C PHE A 48 17.55 15.53 -13.04
N ALA A 49 18.52 14.63 -13.13
CA ALA A 49 18.76 13.58 -12.15
C ALA A 49 19.12 14.15 -10.77
N ALA A 50 19.95 15.20 -10.72
CA ALA A 50 20.33 15.88 -9.49
C ALA A 50 19.13 16.54 -8.77
N ILE A 51 18.22 17.18 -9.50
CA ILE A 51 16.97 17.73 -8.94
C ILE A 51 16.13 16.63 -8.29
N GLY A 52 16.00 15.49 -8.96
CA GLY A 52 15.30 14.33 -8.42
C GLY A 52 15.97 13.75 -7.17
N ALA A 53 17.30 13.77 -7.09
CA ALA A 53 18.05 13.33 -5.92
C ALA A 53 17.85 14.26 -4.71
N SER A 54 17.93 15.58 -4.92
CA SER A 54 17.73 16.59 -3.88
C SER A 54 16.33 16.53 -3.29
N ARG A 55 15.30 16.38 -4.13
CA ARG A 55 13.91 16.22 -3.68
C ARG A 55 13.71 14.94 -2.88
N ARG A 56 14.37 13.83 -3.25
CA ARG A 56 14.31 12.58 -2.48
C ARG A 56 14.97 12.72 -1.12
N ALA A 57 16.13 13.38 -1.04
CA ALA A 57 16.79 13.65 0.23
C ALA A 57 15.92 14.51 1.17
N ALA A 58 15.30 15.57 0.65
CA ALA A 58 14.36 16.41 1.40
C ALA A 58 13.09 15.65 1.82
N ALA A 59 12.57 14.78 0.96
CA ALA A 59 11.38 13.99 1.24
C ALA A 59 11.67 12.82 2.20
N SER A 60 12.89 12.27 2.22
CA SER A 60 13.32 11.30 3.23
C SER A 60 13.33 11.89 4.63
N GLN A 61 13.56 13.19 4.76
CA GLN A 61 13.40 13.91 6.02
C GLN A 61 11.94 14.17 6.38
N ALA A 62 11.03 14.17 5.40
CA ALA A 62 9.62 14.49 5.56
C ALA A 62 8.69 13.24 5.61
N ASN A 63 9.19 12.05 5.83
CA ASN A 63 8.44 10.77 5.98
C ASN A 63 7.57 10.32 4.78
N SER A 64 7.56 11.02 3.64
CA SER A 64 6.59 10.75 2.57
C SER A 64 7.10 9.84 1.43
N THR A 65 8.43 9.72 1.24
CA THR A 65 9.02 8.87 0.18
C THR A 65 9.47 7.50 0.67
N ASN A 66 9.50 7.30 2.00
CA ASN A 66 9.76 5.98 2.57
C ASN A 66 8.64 4.97 2.35
N GLU A 67 7.42 5.41 1.99
CA GLU A 67 6.31 4.48 1.84
C GLU A 67 6.48 3.53 0.63
N LEU A 68 6.95 4.02 -0.53
CA LEU A 68 7.15 3.14 -1.69
C LEU A 68 8.45 2.32 -1.59
N ASN A 69 9.53 2.91 -1.06
CA ASN A 69 10.78 2.17 -0.81
C ASN A 69 10.70 1.33 0.46
N GLY A 70 9.92 1.74 1.44
CA GLY A 70 9.66 0.99 2.66
C GLY A 70 8.80 -0.26 2.42
N LEU A 71 7.98 -0.27 1.34
CA LEU A 71 7.26 -1.46 0.91
C LEU A 71 8.17 -2.52 0.25
N CYS A 72 9.39 -2.16 -0.13
CA CYS A 72 10.41 -3.07 -0.64
C CYS A 72 11.56 -3.33 0.35
N GLY A 73 11.46 -2.86 1.58
CA GLY A 73 12.43 -3.11 2.65
C GLY A 73 11.84 -3.97 3.76
N ARG A 74 12.45 -3.93 4.94
CA ARG A 74 12.03 -4.69 6.14
C ARG A 74 10.57 -4.50 6.58
N GLN A 75 9.83 -3.61 5.93
CA GLN A 75 8.40 -3.41 6.22
C GLN A 75 7.49 -4.44 5.53
N THR A 76 7.98 -5.24 4.56
CA THR A 76 7.20 -6.36 4.03
C THR A 76 6.92 -7.41 5.11
N GLU A 77 7.83 -7.61 6.05
CA GLU A 77 7.61 -8.45 7.24
C GLU A 77 6.48 -7.92 8.12
N ASN A 78 6.33 -6.59 8.19
CA ASN A 78 5.27 -5.94 8.96
C ASN A 78 3.89 -6.01 8.28
N PHE A 79 3.81 -6.21 6.97
CA PHE A 79 2.55 -6.44 6.26
C PHE A 79 2.06 -7.89 6.31
N ALA A 80 2.98 -8.84 6.43
CA ALA A 80 2.65 -10.26 6.42
C ALA A 80 2.25 -10.81 7.80
N THR A 81 2.73 -10.23 8.89
CA THR A 81 2.59 -10.85 10.22
C THR A 81 1.80 -10.04 11.27
N PRO A 82 1.91 -8.70 11.40
CA PRO A 82 1.30 -7.99 12.51
C PRO A 82 -0.21 -7.82 12.44
N PRO A 83 -0.85 -7.52 11.28
CA PRO A 83 -2.28 -7.31 11.29
C PRO A 83 -3.06 -8.58 11.63
N VAL A 84 -2.58 -9.74 11.18
CA VAL A 84 -3.23 -11.04 11.40
C VAL A 84 -3.23 -11.42 12.88
N ARG A 85 -2.06 -11.36 13.55
CA ARG A 85 -1.95 -11.64 14.96
C ARG A 85 -2.77 -10.66 15.81
N ARG A 86 -2.72 -9.38 15.47
CA ARG A 86 -3.50 -8.35 16.15
C ARG A 86 -5.00 -8.54 15.97
N ILE A 87 -5.43 -8.99 14.78
CA ILE A 87 -6.84 -9.34 14.53
C ILE A 87 -7.23 -10.51 15.42
N GLU A 88 -6.45 -11.59 15.47
CA GLU A 88 -6.73 -12.76 16.27
C GLU A 88 -6.86 -12.43 17.75
N GLU A 89 -5.92 -11.66 18.31
CA GLU A 89 -5.91 -11.24 19.70
C GLU A 89 -7.07 -10.30 20.06
N THR A 90 -7.47 -9.42 19.14
CA THR A 90 -8.47 -8.37 19.42
C THR A 90 -9.88 -8.82 19.08
N VAL A 91 -10.09 -9.50 17.96
CA VAL A 91 -11.40 -9.93 17.46
C VAL A 91 -11.82 -11.25 18.11
N LYS A 92 -10.84 -12.13 18.42
CA LYS A 92 -11.05 -13.47 19.00
C LYS A 92 -12.06 -14.28 18.17
N PRO A 93 -11.72 -14.69 16.95
CA PRO A 93 -12.63 -15.44 16.09
C PRO A 93 -13.09 -16.73 16.74
N THR A 94 -14.38 -17.07 16.60
CA THR A 94 -14.96 -18.35 17.05
C THR A 94 -14.52 -19.49 16.11
N GLU A 95 -14.75 -20.75 16.55
CA GLU A 95 -14.46 -21.94 15.72
C GLU A 95 -15.16 -21.87 14.34
N GLN A 96 -16.40 -21.36 14.29
CA GLN A 96 -17.14 -21.21 13.03
C GLN A 96 -16.53 -20.13 12.10
N GLN A 97 -15.83 -19.15 12.67
CA GLN A 97 -15.19 -18.07 11.93
C GLN A 97 -13.74 -18.39 11.51
N LYS A 98 -13.15 -19.46 12.09
CA LYS A 98 -11.77 -19.85 11.83
C LYS A 98 -11.48 -20.09 10.36
N SER A 99 -12.36 -20.78 9.65
CA SER A 99 -12.16 -21.06 8.21
C SER A 99 -12.03 -19.78 7.39
N ALA A 100 -12.90 -18.79 7.61
CA ALA A 100 -12.82 -17.50 6.92
C ALA A 100 -11.58 -16.70 7.34
N PHE A 101 -11.17 -16.80 8.60
CA PHE A 101 -9.96 -16.16 9.10
C PHE A 101 -8.69 -16.80 8.53
N ASP A 102 -8.64 -18.12 8.42
CA ASP A 102 -7.52 -18.85 7.83
C ASP A 102 -7.37 -18.57 6.34
N GLU A 103 -8.50 -18.43 5.61
CA GLU A 103 -8.47 -17.99 4.23
C GLU A 103 -7.93 -16.56 4.10
N LEU A 104 -8.35 -15.63 4.97
CA LEU A 104 -7.79 -14.28 5.01
C LEU A 104 -6.27 -14.29 5.28
N LYS A 105 -5.80 -15.11 6.22
CA LYS A 105 -4.37 -15.28 6.50
C LYS A 105 -3.61 -15.76 5.26
N LYS A 106 -4.11 -16.82 4.63
CA LYS A 106 -3.49 -17.44 3.46
C LYS A 106 -3.39 -16.46 2.29
N VAL A 107 -4.49 -15.79 1.96
CA VAL A 107 -4.54 -14.82 0.86
C VAL A 107 -3.65 -13.61 1.16
N SER A 108 -3.63 -13.11 2.40
CA SER A 108 -2.76 -12.02 2.81
C SER A 108 -1.28 -12.37 2.69
N ALA A 109 -0.89 -13.59 3.08
CA ALA A 109 0.48 -14.08 2.95
C ALA A 109 0.90 -14.20 1.47
N THR A 110 0.01 -14.70 0.61
CA THR A 110 0.24 -14.76 -0.84
C THR A 110 0.42 -13.36 -1.42
N ALA A 111 -0.49 -12.43 -1.10
CA ALA A 111 -0.41 -11.05 -1.56
C ALA A 111 0.88 -10.35 -1.10
N ALA A 112 1.33 -10.59 0.14
CA ALA A 112 2.58 -10.06 0.66
C ALA A 112 3.80 -10.59 -0.13
N LYS A 113 3.82 -11.89 -0.43
CA LYS A 113 4.87 -12.53 -1.23
C LYS A 113 4.93 -11.98 -2.65
N ASP A 114 3.76 -11.78 -3.30
CA ASP A 114 3.69 -11.23 -4.64
C ASP A 114 4.14 -9.76 -4.67
N LEU A 115 3.79 -9.01 -3.62
CA LEU A 115 4.28 -7.65 -3.43
C LEU A 115 5.80 -7.60 -3.24
N GLU A 116 6.37 -8.50 -2.48
CA GLU A 116 7.82 -8.63 -2.30
C GLU A 116 8.51 -8.97 -3.61
N ALA A 117 7.99 -9.94 -4.36
CA ALA A 117 8.50 -10.32 -5.67
C ALA A 117 8.43 -9.19 -6.72
N SER A 118 7.52 -8.21 -6.53
CA SER A 118 7.42 -7.03 -7.40
C SER A 118 8.48 -5.95 -7.11
N CYS A 119 9.29 -6.13 -6.07
CA CYS A 119 10.36 -5.19 -5.73
C CYS A 119 11.50 -5.29 -6.73
N PRO A 120 11.99 -4.15 -7.26
CA PRO A 120 13.08 -4.16 -8.21
C PRO A 120 14.38 -4.64 -7.54
N ALA A 121 15.08 -5.54 -8.21
CA ALA A 121 16.41 -6.01 -7.79
C ALA A 121 17.49 -4.93 -8.02
N GLU A 122 17.26 -4.03 -8.96
CA GLU A 122 18.20 -2.97 -9.33
C GLU A 122 17.59 -1.58 -9.15
N THR A 123 18.47 -0.60 -8.90
CA THR A 123 18.07 0.81 -8.84
C THR A 123 17.90 1.39 -10.23
N ALA A 124 16.77 2.04 -10.50
CA ALA A 124 16.55 2.73 -11.78
C ALA A 124 17.58 3.84 -12.01
N LYS A 125 18.20 3.83 -13.16
CA LYS A 125 19.22 4.81 -13.58
C LYS A 125 18.58 6.06 -14.17
N THR A 126 17.48 5.89 -14.89
CA THR A 126 16.77 6.97 -15.57
C THR A 126 15.44 7.32 -14.90
N VAL A 127 14.88 8.48 -15.25
CA VAL A 127 13.56 8.90 -14.75
C VAL A 127 12.45 8.01 -15.31
N THR A 128 12.58 7.60 -16.56
CA THR A 128 11.62 6.71 -17.22
C THR A 128 11.62 5.32 -16.61
N GLU A 129 12.78 4.74 -16.33
CA GLU A 129 12.89 3.45 -15.60
C GLU A 129 12.27 3.54 -14.22
N ARG A 130 12.46 4.66 -13.51
CA ARG A 130 11.82 4.88 -12.19
C ARG A 130 10.30 4.92 -12.30
N LEU A 131 9.78 5.58 -13.32
CA LEU A 131 8.34 5.64 -13.56
C LEU A 131 7.77 4.24 -13.88
N ASP A 132 8.50 3.46 -14.69
CA ASP A 132 8.12 2.07 -15.00
C ASP A 132 8.14 1.17 -13.73
N MET A 133 9.10 1.37 -12.84
CA MET A 133 9.10 0.68 -11.54
C MET A 133 7.90 1.07 -10.67
N VAL A 134 7.55 2.35 -10.63
CA VAL A 134 6.35 2.83 -9.93
C VAL A 134 5.10 2.19 -10.53
N ALA A 135 4.97 2.15 -11.86
CA ALA A 135 3.86 1.51 -12.54
C ALA A 135 3.71 0.04 -12.14
N LYS A 136 4.80 -0.75 -12.23
CA LYS A 136 4.82 -2.16 -11.83
C LYS A 136 4.42 -2.35 -10.36
N ARG A 137 4.89 -1.47 -9.49
CA ARG A 137 4.54 -1.54 -8.06
C ARG A 137 3.08 -1.24 -7.80
N LEU A 138 2.52 -0.24 -8.49
CA LEU A 138 1.09 0.07 -8.42
C LEU A 138 0.23 -1.08 -8.94
N ASP A 139 0.67 -1.77 -10.00
CA ASP A 139 -0.01 -2.96 -10.52
C ASP A 139 -0.01 -4.09 -9.49
N ALA A 140 1.13 -4.37 -8.86
CA ALA A 140 1.24 -5.37 -7.81
C ALA A 140 0.35 -5.05 -6.60
N LEU A 141 0.31 -3.77 -6.18
CA LEU A 141 -0.58 -3.31 -5.11
C LEU A 141 -2.06 -3.47 -5.48
N ALA A 142 -2.44 -3.12 -6.70
CA ALA A 142 -3.81 -3.30 -7.18
C ALA A 142 -4.22 -4.78 -7.16
N ASN A 143 -3.36 -5.67 -7.64
CA ASN A 143 -3.59 -7.11 -7.63
C ASN A 143 -3.71 -7.67 -6.21
N ALA A 144 -2.84 -7.25 -5.30
CA ALA A 144 -2.90 -7.64 -3.89
C ALA A 144 -4.25 -7.24 -3.24
N LEU A 145 -4.74 -6.02 -3.51
CA LEU A 145 -6.04 -5.57 -3.01
C LEU A 145 -7.20 -6.37 -3.59
N VAL A 146 -7.16 -6.70 -4.88
CA VAL A 146 -8.18 -7.54 -5.55
C VAL A 146 -8.22 -8.93 -4.91
N MET A 147 -7.07 -9.50 -4.57
CA MET A 147 -6.99 -10.82 -3.94
C MET A 147 -7.48 -10.81 -2.48
N VAL A 148 -7.08 -9.81 -1.71
CA VAL A 148 -7.36 -9.75 -0.26
C VAL A 148 -8.81 -9.34 0.04
N LYS A 149 -9.40 -8.47 -0.78
CA LYS A 149 -10.73 -7.90 -0.52
C LYS A 149 -11.85 -8.94 -0.32
N PRO A 150 -12.01 -9.98 -1.17
CA PRO A 150 -13.04 -11.00 -0.97
C PRO A 150 -12.88 -11.76 0.35
N ALA A 151 -11.65 -12.17 0.69
CA ALA A 151 -11.36 -12.89 1.92
C ALA A 151 -11.62 -12.01 3.16
N LEU A 152 -11.19 -10.74 3.14
CA LEU A 152 -11.47 -9.79 4.20
C LEU A 152 -12.97 -9.54 4.35
N SER A 153 -13.70 -9.37 3.25
CA SER A 153 -15.15 -9.16 3.27
C SER A 153 -15.88 -10.38 3.84
N GLY A 154 -15.48 -11.59 3.42
CA GLY A 154 -16.04 -12.83 3.93
C GLY A 154 -15.83 -12.98 5.43
N PHE A 155 -14.60 -12.76 5.91
CA PHE A 155 -14.30 -12.78 7.32
C PHE A 155 -15.07 -11.69 8.09
N TYR A 156 -15.04 -10.43 7.63
CA TYR A 156 -15.74 -9.32 8.29
C TYR A 156 -17.25 -9.54 8.39
N ASN A 157 -17.87 -10.12 7.36
CA ASN A 157 -19.30 -10.41 7.35
C ASN A 157 -19.69 -11.55 8.33
N SER A 158 -18.76 -12.45 8.65
CA SER A 158 -18.98 -13.52 9.62
C SER A 158 -18.92 -13.04 11.08
N LEU A 159 -18.43 -11.82 11.34
CA LEU A 159 -18.24 -11.28 12.68
C LEU A 159 -19.54 -10.78 13.30
N SER A 160 -19.67 -10.92 14.62
CA SER A 160 -20.70 -10.24 15.40
C SER A 160 -20.47 -8.72 15.41
N ASP A 161 -21.50 -7.96 15.80
CA ASP A 161 -21.38 -6.49 15.85
C ASP A 161 -20.32 -6.02 16.85
N GLU A 162 -20.15 -6.73 17.98
CA GLU A 162 -19.07 -6.44 18.92
C GLU A 162 -17.68 -6.72 18.33
N GLN A 163 -17.54 -7.84 17.60
CA GLN A 163 -16.29 -8.18 16.92
C GLN A 163 -15.97 -7.18 15.82
N LYS A 164 -16.97 -6.74 15.04
CA LYS A 164 -16.81 -5.69 14.03
C LYS A 164 -16.36 -4.38 14.66
N ALA A 165 -16.96 -3.97 15.77
CA ALA A 165 -16.55 -2.78 16.51
C ALA A 165 -15.07 -2.84 16.91
N ARG A 166 -14.61 -3.98 17.46
CA ARG A 166 -13.20 -4.20 17.80
C ARG A 166 -12.30 -4.20 16.58
N PHE A 167 -12.73 -4.82 15.48
CA PHE A 167 -11.94 -4.87 14.24
C PHE A 167 -11.77 -3.48 13.61
N ASN A 168 -12.81 -2.66 13.62
CA ASN A 168 -12.76 -1.31 13.08
C ASN A 168 -11.73 -0.42 13.78
N VAL A 169 -11.47 -0.65 15.05
CA VAL A 169 -10.45 0.10 15.84
C VAL A 169 -9.01 -0.33 15.48
N ILE A 170 -8.79 -1.54 14.98
CA ILE A 170 -7.45 -2.02 14.61
C ILE A 170 -6.86 -1.21 13.46
N GLY A 171 -7.68 -0.82 12.48
CA GLY A 171 -7.26 -0.06 11.29
C GLY A 171 -7.23 1.46 11.48
N GLY A 172 -8.01 1.98 12.44
CA GLY A 172 -7.99 3.39 12.84
C GLY A 172 -6.96 3.56 13.96
N GLY A 173 -5.95 4.41 13.74
CA GLY A 173 -5.08 4.81 14.85
C GLY A 173 -5.94 5.22 16.04
N ALA A 174 -5.61 4.69 17.23
CA ALA A 174 -6.34 4.96 18.45
C ALA A 174 -6.67 6.46 18.58
N PRO A 175 -7.91 6.84 18.93
CA PRO A 175 -8.20 8.23 19.21
C PRO A 175 -7.23 8.68 20.31
N LYS A 176 -6.43 9.70 20.00
CA LYS A 176 -5.63 10.37 21.02
C LYS A 176 -6.63 10.93 22.02
N THR A 177 -6.81 10.27 23.14
CA THR A 177 -7.47 10.83 24.32
C THR A 177 -6.67 12.06 24.71
N GLN A 178 -7.14 13.23 24.30
CA GLN A 178 -6.72 14.49 24.89
C GLN A 178 -7.29 14.52 26.29
N THR A 179 -6.50 14.14 27.26
CA THR A 179 -6.73 14.49 28.66
C THR A 179 -6.51 15.99 28.77
N HIS A 180 -7.60 16.76 28.75
CA HIS A 180 -7.60 18.11 29.25
C HIS A 180 -7.53 18.04 30.78
N THR A 181 -6.40 18.45 31.32
CA THR A 181 -6.25 18.86 32.74
C THR A 181 -6.28 20.37 32.78
#